data_23233058987f88ed7caab34ddc0faefc
#
_entry.id   23233058987f88ed7caab34ddc0faefc
#
_cell.length_a   1.000
_cell.length_b   1.000
_cell.length_c   1.000
_cell.angle_alpha   90.00
_cell.angle_beta   90.00
_cell.angle_gamma   90.00
#
_symmetry.space_group_name_H-M   'P 1'
#
loop_
_entity.id
_entity.type
_entity.pdbx_description
1 polymer ?
#
loop_
_entity_poly.entity_id
_entity_poly.type
_entity_poly.pdbx_seq_one_letter_code
_entity_poly.pdbx_strand_id
1 'polypeptide(L)'
;MAEVARPRDRVLLLISTHSNPGLLNINAGGKHLPPLTPQILSNALAPLNDVPTLVVLSACYSGAFIEPLKAPNRVLLTATDARRTTFNCQYKGDHTPFAEALFGQAGAENRSVTDWMGEAQKSIAAQERRRKVPASQPRIFVGDEAKAWANQPLKNWLQAPKAP
;
A
#
# COMPACT_ATOMS: atom_id res chain seq x y z
N MET A 1 18.96 1.17 -1.06
CA MET A 1 18.06 0.20 -1.72
C MET A 1 18.29 0.13 -3.23
N ALA A 2 18.55 1.22 -3.91
CA ALA A 2 18.78 1.23 -5.38
C ALA A 2 20.02 0.43 -5.85
N GLU A 3 21.03 0.28 -5.01
CA GLU A 3 22.21 -0.53 -5.34
C GLU A 3 21.96 -2.04 -5.28
N VAL A 4 20.80 -2.47 -4.76
CA VAL A 4 20.48 -3.89 -4.53
C VAL A 4 19.38 -4.38 -5.48
N ALA A 5 18.45 -3.52 -5.90
CA ALA A 5 17.32 -3.91 -6.74
C ALA A 5 17.67 -3.80 -8.23
N ARG A 6 17.36 -4.86 -8.99
CA ARG A 6 17.56 -4.98 -10.43
C ARG A 6 16.21 -4.93 -11.15
N PRO A 7 16.13 -4.64 -12.45
CA PRO A 7 14.85 -4.62 -13.19
C PRO A 7 14.02 -5.92 -13.09
N ARG A 8 14.68 -7.07 -12.90
CA ARG A 8 14.03 -8.38 -12.70
C ARG A 8 13.59 -8.66 -11.26
N ASP A 9 14.06 -7.87 -10.31
CA ASP A 9 13.67 -8.01 -8.90
C ASP A 9 12.25 -7.44 -8.69
N ARG A 10 11.68 -7.69 -7.55
CA ARG A 10 10.36 -7.17 -7.15
C ARG A 10 10.46 -6.57 -5.76
N VAL A 11 9.83 -5.42 -5.59
CA VAL A 11 9.85 -4.73 -4.30
C VAL A 11 8.45 -4.64 -3.75
N LEU A 12 8.25 -5.13 -2.53
CA LEU A 12 7.09 -4.86 -1.70
C LEU A 12 7.48 -3.91 -0.57
N LEU A 13 6.87 -2.74 -0.55
CA LEU A 13 7.00 -1.78 0.54
C LEU A 13 5.67 -1.69 1.28
N LEU A 14 5.64 -2.15 2.54
CA LEU A 14 4.50 -1.98 3.44
C LEU A 14 4.86 -0.95 4.52
N ILE A 15 4.05 0.12 4.61
CA ILE A 15 4.13 1.10 5.69
C ILE A 15 2.79 1.10 6.42
N SER A 16 2.82 0.77 7.72
CA SER A 16 1.67 0.84 8.60
C SER A 16 2.01 1.77 9.77
N THR A 17 1.32 2.91 9.85
CA THR A 17 1.64 3.93 10.86
C THR A 17 0.48 4.92 11.06
N HIS A 18 0.56 5.73 12.11
CA HIS A 18 -0.26 6.93 12.24
C HIS A 18 0.20 8.04 11.30
N SER A 19 -0.72 8.91 10.92
CA SER A 19 -0.43 9.99 9.98
C SER A 19 -1.30 11.22 10.22
N ASN A 20 -0.77 12.35 9.82
CA ASN A 20 -1.50 13.60 9.60
C ASN A 20 -1.62 13.83 8.08
N PRO A 21 -2.43 14.78 7.60
CA PRO A 21 -2.53 15.09 6.19
C PRO A 21 -1.14 15.33 5.55
N GLY A 22 -0.74 14.45 4.62
CA GLY A 22 0.54 14.51 3.93
C GLY A 22 1.78 14.14 4.76
N LEU A 23 1.62 13.56 5.95
CA LEU A 23 2.74 13.24 6.86
C LEU A 23 2.55 11.85 7.47
N LEU A 24 3.43 10.90 7.18
CA LEU A 24 3.49 9.62 7.90
C LEU A 24 4.42 9.75 9.11
N ASN A 25 3.93 9.39 10.29
CA ASN A 25 4.72 9.45 11.52
C ASN A 25 5.74 8.31 11.55
N ILE A 26 6.97 8.61 11.90
CA ILE A 26 8.04 7.62 12.05
C ILE A 26 8.47 7.57 13.51
N ASN A 27 8.37 6.38 14.11
CA ASN A 27 8.86 6.09 15.45
C ASN A 27 9.86 4.94 15.38
N ALA A 28 11.06 5.15 15.88
CA ALA A 28 12.07 4.11 15.92
C ALA A 28 12.81 4.13 17.26
N GLY A 29 12.86 3.00 17.95
CA GLY A 29 13.54 2.87 19.25
C GLY A 29 13.03 3.84 20.32
N GLY A 30 11.74 4.16 20.33
CA GLY A 30 11.11 5.11 21.26
C GLY A 30 11.36 6.59 20.92
N LYS A 31 12.01 6.88 19.79
CA LYS A 31 12.25 8.26 19.33
C LYS A 31 11.29 8.61 18.20
N HIS A 32 10.73 9.82 18.27
CA HIS A 32 10.03 10.41 17.14
C HIS A 32 11.06 10.95 16.14
N LEU A 33 11.02 10.44 14.93
CA LEU A 33 11.83 10.94 13.82
C LEU A 33 11.03 11.95 12.99
N PRO A 34 11.69 12.77 12.15
CA PRO A 34 10.98 13.63 11.21
C PRO A 34 9.98 12.82 10.39
N PRO A 35 8.74 13.33 10.19
CA PRO A 35 7.72 12.62 9.46
C PRO A 35 8.12 12.40 8.00
N LEU A 36 7.68 11.29 7.43
CA LEU A 36 7.89 10.99 6.03
C LEU A 36 6.84 11.70 5.19
N THR A 37 7.30 12.63 4.35
CA THR A 37 6.43 13.34 3.40
C THR A 37 6.31 12.60 2.09
N PRO A 38 5.27 12.87 1.26
CA PRO A 38 5.15 12.30 -0.08
C PRO A 38 6.41 12.53 -0.94
N GLN A 39 7.02 13.71 -0.86
CA GLN A 39 8.20 14.05 -1.63
C GLN A 39 9.44 13.25 -1.18
N ILE A 40 9.65 13.09 0.14
CA ILE A 40 10.76 12.29 0.65
C ILE A 40 10.62 10.84 0.20
N LEU A 41 9.40 10.28 0.29
CA LEU A 41 9.16 8.90 -0.13
C LEU A 41 9.29 8.75 -1.67
N SER A 42 8.82 9.73 -2.43
CA SER A 42 8.97 9.75 -3.89
C SER A 42 10.44 9.74 -4.30
N ASN A 43 11.26 10.59 -3.70
CA ASN A 43 12.70 10.65 -3.96
C ASN A 43 13.39 9.32 -3.60
N ALA A 44 12.99 8.70 -2.48
CA ALA A 44 13.54 7.41 -2.06
C ALA A 44 13.16 6.25 -3.01
N LEU A 45 12.01 6.34 -3.67
CA LEU A 45 11.51 5.33 -4.60
C LEU A 45 11.87 5.62 -6.07
N ALA A 46 12.41 6.79 -6.41
CA ALA A 46 12.76 7.16 -7.77
C ALA A 46 13.75 6.16 -8.43
N PRO A 47 14.78 5.64 -7.73
CA PRO A 47 15.68 4.62 -8.28
C PRO A 47 15.00 3.27 -8.59
N LEU A 48 13.76 3.07 -8.19
CA LEU A 48 12.98 1.84 -8.40
C LEU A 48 11.93 2.00 -9.51
N ASN A 49 11.96 3.05 -10.31
CA ASN A 49 10.93 3.29 -11.34
C ASN A 49 10.84 2.17 -12.37
N ASP A 50 11.98 1.53 -12.71
CA ASP A 50 12.06 0.40 -13.65
C ASP A 50 11.90 -0.97 -12.96
N VAL A 51 11.70 -0.99 -11.65
CA VAL A 51 11.53 -2.22 -10.86
C VAL A 51 10.06 -2.41 -10.52
N PRO A 52 9.46 -3.59 -10.79
CA PRO A 52 8.10 -3.89 -10.36
C PRO A 52 7.93 -3.66 -8.86
N THR A 53 7.20 -2.62 -8.49
CA THR A 53 7.10 -2.18 -7.10
C THR A 53 5.63 -2.10 -6.64
N LEU A 54 5.30 -2.84 -5.59
CA LEU A 54 4.02 -2.75 -4.89
C LEU A 54 4.21 -1.98 -3.58
N VAL A 55 3.54 -0.84 -3.44
CA VAL A 55 3.55 -0.02 -2.22
C VAL A 55 2.20 -0.10 -1.54
N VAL A 56 2.17 -0.48 -0.28
CA VAL A 56 0.97 -0.55 0.56
C VAL A 56 1.11 0.44 1.72
N LEU A 57 0.23 1.44 1.77
CA LEU A 57 0.20 2.46 2.82
C LEU A 57 -1.03 2.29 3.71
N SER A 58 -0.85 1.70 4.87
CA SER A 58 -1.89 1.53 5.90
C SER A 58 -1.83 2.68 6.90
N ALA A 59 -2.40 3.81 6.53
CA ALA A 59 -2.40 5.03 7.34
C ALA A 59 -3.62 5.91 7.01
N CYS A 60 -4.01 6.80 7.93
CA CYS A 60 -4.95 7.87 7.63
C CYS A 60 -4.37 8.79 6.54
N TYR A 61 -5.21 9.44 5.75
CA TYR A 61 -4.79 10.37 4.68
C TYR A 61 -3.79 9.80 3.67
N SER A 62 -3.60 8.47 3.64
CA SER A 62 -2.57 7.81 2.81
C SER A 62 -2.77 8.02 1.30
N GLY A 63 -4.00 8.32 0.86
CA GLY A 63 -4.27 8.69 -0.54
C GLY A 63 -3.55 9.93 -1.02
N ALA A 64 -3.08 10.81 -0.12
CA ALA A 64 -2.27 11.98 -0.47
C ALA A 64 -0.90 11.60 -1.05
N PHE A 65 -0.46 10.36 -0.85
CA PHE A 65 0.79 9.83 -1.37
C PHE A 65 0.67 9.29 -2.81
N ILE A 66 -0.54 9.08 -3.34
CA ILE A 66 -0.71 8.48 -4.66
C ILE A 66 -0.06 9.33 -5.75
N GLU A 67 -0.46 10.59 -5.90
CA GLU A 67 0.04 11.44 -6.99
C GLU A 67 1.58 11.58 -7.00
N PRO A 68 2.24 11.89 -5.86
CA PRO A 68 3.71 12.01 -5.84
C PRO A 68 4.46 10.68 -6.06
N LEU A 69 3.81 9.54 -5.81
CA LEU A 69 4.46 8.23 -5.91
C LEU A 69 4.17 7.50 -7.22
N LYS A 70 3.35 8.05 -8.11
CA LYS A 70 3.05 7.43 -9.40
C LYS A 70 4.33 7.14 -10.21
N ALA A 71 4.42 5.94 -10.75
CA ALA A 71 5.44 5.55 -11.71
C ALA A 71 4.89 4.45 -12.64
N PRO A 72 5.43 4.28 -13.86
CA PRO A 72 4.90 3.32 -14.83
C PRO A 72 4.86 1.89 -14.31
N ASN A 73 5.90 1.44 -13.60
CA ASN A 73 6.01 0.06 -13.10
C ASN A 73 5.68 -0.06 -11.59
N ARG A 74 4.71 0.75 -11.11
CA ARG A 74 4.33 0.79 -9.69
C ARG A 74 2.85 0.59 -9.48
N VAL A 75 2.51 -0.18 -8.43
CA VAL A 75 1.16 -0.26 -7.88
C VAL A 75 1.16 0.35 -6.50
N LEU A 76 0.16 1.20 -6.21
CA LEU A 76 -0.03 1.84 -4.91
C LEU A 76 -1.38 1.43 -4.34
N LEU A 77 -1.39 0.89 -3.13
CA LEU A 77 -2.59 0.59 -2.35
C LEU A 77 -2.59 1.48 -1.11
N THR A 78 -3.67 2.22 -0.88
CA THR A 78 -3.80 3.10 0.29
C THR A 78 -5.05 2.78 1.09
N ALA A 79 -4.94 2.87 2.42
CA ALA A 79 -6.05 2.59 3.34
C ALA A 79 -7.16 3.63 3.25
N THR A 80 -6.86 4.82 2.75
CA THR A 80 -7.80 5.94 2.74
C THR A 80 -7.63 6.80 1.48
N ASP A 81 -8.65 7.62 1.19
CA ASP A 81 -8.51 8.79 0.33
C ASP A 81 -7.60 9.86 0.97
N ALA A 82 -7.16 10.84 0.19
CA ALA A 82 -6.24 11.89 0.63
C ALA A 82 -6.78 12.78 1.79
N ARG A 83 -8.10 12.84 1.96
CA ARG A 83 -8.77 13.70 2.95
C ARG A 83 -9.47 12.93 4.05
N ARG A 84 -9.25 11.61 4.14
CA ARG A 84 -10.02 10.75 5.03
C ARG A 84 -9.13 10.02 6.02
N THR A 85 -9.74 9.69 7.15
CA THR A 85 -9.13 8.81 8.15
C THR A 85 -9.69 7.40 8.02
N THR A 86 -8.96 6.41 8.50
CA THR A 86 -9.51 5.08 8.76
C THR A 86 -10.16 5.05 10.14
N PHE A 87 -11.11 4.15 10.33
CA PHE A 87 -11.66 3.90 11.66
C PHE A 87 -10.68 3.05 12.48
N ASN A 88 -10.82 3.08 13.80
CA ASN A 88 -10.02 2.28 14.73
C ASN A 88 -8.50 2.55 14.70
N CYS A 89 -8.09 3.81 14.54
CA CYS A 89 -6.67 4.19 14.65
C CYS A 89 -6.05 3.87 16.03
N GLN A 90 -6.87 3.57 17.05
CA GLN A 90 -6.44 3.12 18.39
C GLN A 90 -6.73 1.62 18.61
N TYR A 91 -6.76 0.85 17.52
CA TYR A 91 -7.08 -0.56 17.59
C TYR A 91 -6.09 -1.32 18.50
N LYS A 92 -6.62 -2.06 19.45
CA LYS A 92 -5.84 -2.92 20.36
C LYS A 92 -5.57 -4.32 19.77
N GLY A 93 -5.82 -4.51 18.48
CA GLY A 93 -5.56 -5.76 17.76
C GLY A 93 -4.19 -5.76 17.08
N ASP A 94 -3.81 -6.91 16.53
CA ASP A 94 -2.51 -7.13 15.91
C ASP A 94 -2.36 -6.40 14.55
N HIS A 95 -3.48 -6.02 13.90
CA HIS A 95 -3.50 -5.41 12.57
C HIS A 95 -4.47 -4.24 12.46
N THR A 96 -4.18 -3.28 11.60
CA THR A 96 -5.15 -2.24 11.21
C THR A 96 -6.29 -2.86 10.40
N PRO A 97 -7.50 -2.26 10.39
CA PRO A 97 -8.62 -2.77 9.59
C PRO A 97 -8.29 -2.95 8.11
N PHE A 98 -7.44 -2.10 7.55
CA PHE A 98 -7.00 -2.20 6.17
C PHE A 98 -6.01 -3.36 5.98
N ALA A 99 -5.04 -3.52 6.88
CA ALA A 99 -4.12 -4.65 6.83
C ALA A 99 -4.87 -5.98 7.00
N GLU A 100 -5.82 -6.06 7.92
CA GLU A 100 -6.69 -7.23 8.09
C GLU A 100 -7.50 -7.51 6.82
N ALA A 101 -8.09 -6.48 6.21
CA ALA A 101 -8.87 -6.64 4.98
C ALA A 101 -8.01 -7.06 3.77
N LEU A 102 -6.73 -6.72 3.74
CA LEU A 102 -5.81 -7.18 2.69
C LEU A 102 -5.25 -8.56 3.01
N PHE A 103 -4.56 -8.70 4.12
CA PHE A 103 -3.72 -9.86 4.42
C PHE A 103 -4.47 -10.98 5.15
N GLY A 104 -5.61 -10.68 5.79
CA GLY A 104 -6.46 -11.67 6.45
C GLY A 104 -7.30 -12.54 5.51
N GLN A 105 -7.23 -12.30 4.18
CA GLN A 105 -8.02 -13.06 3.20
C GLN A 105 -7.34 -14.38 2.82
N ALA A 106 -8.00 -15.50 3.07
CA ALA A 106 -7.53 -16.81 2.57
C ALA A 106 -7.46 -16.81 1.03
N GLY A 107 -6.38 -17.35 0.47
CA GLY A 107 -6.19 -17.46 -0.98
C GLY A 107 -5.94 -16.12 -1.70
N ALA A 108 -5.56 -15.08 -0.98
CA ALA A 108 -5.23 -13.79 -1.57
C ALA A 108 -4.15 -13.88 -2.65
N GLU A 109 -3.20 -14.80 -2.48
CA GLU A 109 -2.11 -15.07 -3.42
C GLU A 109 -2.59 -15.58 -4.79
N ASN A 110 -3.81 -16.12 -4.88
CA ASN A 110 -4.41 -16.61 -6.14
C ASN A 110 -5.17 -15.52 -6.90
N ARG A 111 -5.31 -14.32 -6.33
CA ARG A 111 -5.98 -13.17 -6.95
C ARG A 111 -4.99 -12.22 -7.59
N SER A 112 -5.46 -11.46 -8.56
CA SER A 112 -4.72 -10.30 -9.03
C SER A 112 -4.64 -9.21 -7.94
N VAL A 113 -3.68 -8.28 -8.04
CA VAL A 113 -3.58 -7.18 -7.08
C VAL A 113 -4.84 -6.30 -7.11
N THR A 114 -5.45 -6.13 -8.28
CA THR A 114 -6.69 -5.37 -8.46
C THR A 114 -7.88 -6.05 -7.79
N ASP A 115 -8.04 -7.37 -7.96
CA ASP A 115 -9.11 -8.12 -7.31
C ASP A 115 -8.91 -8.19 -5.80
N TRP A 116 -7.69 -8.43 -5.35
CA TRP A 116 -7.31 -8.44 -3.94
C TRP A 116 -7.67 -7.12 -3.25
N MET A 117 -7.33 -5.98 -3.87
CA MET A 117 -7.72 -4.66 -3.37
C MET A 117 -9.23 -4.44 -3.44
N GLY A 118 -9.90 -4.89 -4.49
CA GLY A 118 -11.36 -4.80 -4.63
C GLY A 118 -12.11 -5.52 -3.51
N GLU A 119 -11.66 -6.71 -3.11
CA GLU A 119 -12.24 -7.43 -1.97
C GLU A 119 -11.96 -6.71 -0.64
N ALA A 120 -10.76 -6.15 -0.46
CA ALA A 120 -10.45 -5.35 0.72
C ALA A 120 -11.34 -4.09 0.81
N GLN A 121 -11.57 -3.40 -0.29
CA GLN A 121 -12.49 -2.25 -0.36
C GLN A 121 -13.91 -2.63 0.05
N LYS A 122 -14.44 -3.76 -0.46
CA LYS A 122 -15.77 -4.27 -0.09
C LYS A 122 -15.85 -4.60 1.40
N SER A 123 -14.84 -5.27 1.93
CA SER A 123 -14.74 -5.63 3.36
C SER A 123 -14.73 -4.38 4.25
N ILE A 124 -13.90 -3.40 3.93
CA ILE A 124 -13.82 -2.12 4.66
C ILE A 124 -15.16 -1.41 4.63
N ALA A 125 -15.76 -1.23 3.45
CA ALA A 125 -17.05 -0.55 3.32
C ALA A 125 -18.17 -1.25 4.11
N ALA A 126 -18.16 -2.59 4.19
CA ALA A 126 -19.11 -3.33 5.00
C ALA A 126 -18.89 -3.12 6.50
N GLN A 127 -17.64 -3.06 6.95
CA GLN A 127 -17.30 -2.78 8.34
C GLN A 127 -17.68 -1.37 8.75
N GLU A 128 -17.41 -0.37 7.90
CA GLU A 128 -17.76 1.03 8.13
C GLU A 128 -19.27 1.24 8.25
N ARG A 129 -20.05 0.64 7.35
CA ARG A 129 -21.52 0.66 7.44
C ARG A 129 -22.03 0.05 8.75
N ARG A 130 -21.53 -1.13 9.13
CA ARG A 130 -21.95 -1.78 10.40
C ARG A 130 -21.61 -0.94 11.63
N ARG A 131 -20.48 -0.25 11.61
CA ARG A 131 -20.00 0.60 12.71
C ARG A 131 -20.57 2.01 12.68
N LYS A 132 -21.28 2.38 11.59
CA LYS A 132 -21.80 3.72 11.36
C LYS A 132 -20.72 4.81 11.43
N VAL A 133 -19.56 4.53 10.89
CA VAL A 133 -18.43 5.46 10.82
C VAL A 133 -18.25 6.00 9.40
N PRO A 134 -17.62 7.18 9.23
CA PRO A 134 -17.35 7.74 7.90
C PRO A 134 -16.51 6.79 7.03
N ALA A 135 -16.81 6.76 5.74
CA ALA A 135 -16.10 5.95 4.77
C ALA A 135 -14.65 6.42 4.59
N SER A 136 -13.69 5.52 4.73
CA SER A 136 -12.26 5.80 4.53
C SER A 136 -11.87 5.88 3.05
N GLN A 137 -12.60 5.18 2.17
CA GLN A 137 -12.39 5.13 0.72
C GLN A 137 -10.96 4.70 0.34
N PRO A 138 -10.56 3.45 0.58
CA PRO A 138 -9.27 2.93 0.13
C PRO A 138 -9.09 3.08 -1.38
N ARG A 139 -7.87 3.40 -1.82
CA ARG A 139 -7.54 3.70 -3.22
C ARG A 139 -6.48 2.75 -3.76
N ILE A 140 -6.55 2.56 -5.07
CA ILE A 140 -5.52 1.85 -5.85
C ILE A 140 -5.09 2.72 -7.03
N PHE A 141 -3.81 2.71 -7.32
CA PHE A 141 -3.23 3.17 -8.57
C PHE A 141 -2.42 2.02 -9.19
N VAL A 142 -2.53 1.84 -10.49
CA VAL A 142 -1.75 0.87 -11.27
C VAL A 142 -1.10 1.61 -12.42
N GLY A 143 0.23 1.65 -12.42
CA GLY A 143 1.02 2.23 -13.50
C GLY A 143 0.87 1.42 -14.80
N ASP A 144 1.11 2.06 -15.96
CA ASP A 144 0.83 1.44 -17.26
C ASP A 144 1.65 0.16 -17.50
N GLU A 145 2.92 0.14 -17.13
CA GLU A 145 3.78 -1.04 -17.21
C GLU A 145 3.44 -2.08 -16.13
N ALA A 146 2.94 -1.62 -14.98
CA ALA A 146 2.55 -2.50 -13.90
C ALA A 146 1.30 -3.34 -14.22
N LYS A 147 0.47 -2.92 -15.19
CA LYS A 147 -0.74 -3.68 -15.61
C LYS A 147 -0.43 -5.11 -16.00
N ALA A 148 0.74 -5.34 -16.60
CA ALA A 148 1.15 -6.67 -17.06
C ALA A 148 1.24 -7.69 -15.92
N TRP A 149 1.71 -7.28 -14.73
CA TRP A 149 1.85 -8.15 -13.58
C TRP A 149 0.74 -7.96 -12.53
N ALA A 150 0.18 -6.77 -12.41
CA ALA A 150 -0.88 -6.48 -11.42
C ALA A 150 -2.19 -7.22 -11.70
N ASN A 151 -2.45 -7.60 -12.95
CA ASN A 151 -3.63 -8.37 -13.38
C ASN A 151 -3.42 -9.90 -13.34
N GLN A 152 -2.23 -10.35 -12.94
CA GLN A 152 -1.95 -11.78 -12.74
C GLN A 152 -2.10 -12.16 -11.26
N PRO A 153 -2.28 -13.46 -10.95
CA PRO A 153 -2.26 -13.92 -9.56
C PRO A 153 -1.02 -13.45 -8.82
N LEU A 154 -1.20 -12.90 -7.62
CA LEU A 154 -0.13 -12.34 -6.80
C LEU A 154 1.01 -13.34 -6.55
N LYS A 155 0.69 -14.64 -6.43
CA LYS A 155 1.69 -15.71 -6.32
C LYS A 155 2.69 -15.73 -7.48
N ASN A 156 2.25 -15.38 -8.71
CA ASN A 156 3.15 -15.32 -9.87
C ASN A 156 4.11 -14.15 -9.76
N TRP A 157 3.64 -13.03 -9.19
CA TRP A 157 4.48 -11.87 -8.92
C TRP A 157 5.44 -12.11 -7.76
N LEU A 158 5.04 -12.86 -6.73
CA LEU A 158 5.88 -13.18 -5.56
C LEU A 158 6.98 -14.23 -5.89
N GLN A 159 6.80 -15.02 -6.93
CA GLN A 159 7.83 -15.97 -7.36
C GLN A 159 8.96 -15.21 -8.08
N ALA A 160 10.19 -15.39 -7.60
CA ALA A 160 11.35 -14.86 -8.32
C ALA A 160 11.37 -15.43 -9.76
N PRO A 161 11.76 -14.63 -10.78
CA PRO A 161 12.01 -15.17 -12.10
C PRO A 161 13.02 -16.31 -11.97
N LYS A 162 12.70 -17.47 -12.58
CA LYS A 162 13.69 -18.56 -12.63
C LYS A 162 14.96 -18.00 -13.28
N ALA A 163 16.10 -18.22 -12.63
CA ALA A 163 17.38 -17.91 -13.24
C ALA A 163 17.48 -18.67 -14.58
N PRO A 164 18.00 -18.04 -15.64
CA PRO A 164 18.23 -18.71 -16.91
C PRO A 164 19.19 -19.87 -16.76
#